data_8a935a2560dc5a18412a4d951b4e998e
#
_entry.id   8a935a2560dc5a18412a4d951b4e998e
#
_cell.length_a   1.000
_cell.length_b   1.000
_cell.length_c   1.000
_cell.angle_alpha   90.00
_cell.angle_beta   90.00
_cell.angle_gamma   90.00
#
_symmetry.space_group_name_H-M   'P 1'
#
loop_
_entity.id
_entity.type
_entity.pdbx_description
1 polymer ?
#
loop_
_entity_poly.entity_id
_entity_poly.type
_entity_poly.pdbx_seq_one_letter_code
_entity_poly.pdbx_strand_id
1 'polypeptide(L)'
;VTKLDDENANFYNVLTELKSAFGPSVCPVVVPVIADRKVDSYINLIEMKAYRYDKDGKAQEIPMPTSEVSEKLSYRVDGLIQAFSEAIAETDEELFEKFFSGEEFTQKERVDGIHKGMRDGTITPVACVSAQMLEGVDLLCKEMELLVPEASDEIAALNQNGEEVVLHQSPEEPVCVQVYQTLADPYVGKLSMMRVISGTLKAGAELVNSKTGATEKLNKLFFLCGKKQTETAVAEAGDLVAVTKLSANTGDTLCDSS
;
A
#
# COMPACT_ATOMS: atom_id res chain seq x y z
N VAL A 1 12.82 0.97 0.26
CA VAL A 1 14.17 0.99 0.84
C VAL A 1 14.38 2.35 1.49
N THR A 2 14.84 2.40 2.74
CA THR A 2 15.04 3.64 3.48
C THR A 2 16.49 3.75 4.00
N LYS A 3 16.81 4.87 4.67
CA LYS A 3 18.12 5.19 5.26
C LYS A 3 19.23 5.32 4.23
N LEU A 4 18.95 5.90 3.08
CA LEU A 4 19.96 6.12 2.05
C LEU A 4 21.04 7.17 2.45
N ASP A 5 20.84 7.85 3.57
CA ASP A 5 21.80 8.75 4.22
C ASP A 5 22.88 8.01 5.03
N ASP A 6 22.71 6.71 5.33
CA ASP A 6 23.70 5.91 6.05
C ASP A 6 24.90 5.60 5.14
N GLU A 7 26.11 5.71 5.68
CA GLU A 7 27.37 5.46 4.94
C GLU A 7 27.47 4.04 4.37
N ASN A 8 26.78 3.09 4.97
CA ASN A 8 26.75 1.69 4.55
C ASN A 8 25.53 1.36 3.68
N ALA A 9 24.65 2.30 3.45
CA ALA A 9 23.46 2.08 2.62
C ALA A 9 23.86 1.82 1.16
N ASN A 10 23.27 0.81 0.57
CA ASN A 10 23.44 0.50 -0.85
C ASN A 10 22.12 -0.01 -1.44
N PHE A 11 21.41 0.87 -2.08
CA PHE A 11 20.13 0.54 -2.70
C PHE A 11 20.23 -0.63 -3.68
N TYR A 12 21.24 -0.68 -4.53
CA TYR A 12 21.36 -1.70 -5.57
C TYR A 12 21.72 -3.08 -5.02
N ASN A 13 22.46 -3.15 -3.91
CA ASN A 13 22.63 -4.41 -3.21
C ASN A 13 21.30 -4.91 -2.64
N VAL A 14 20.54 -4.04 -1.96
CA VAL A 14 19.21 -4.37 -1.43
C VAL A 14 18.26 -4.78 -2.55
N LEU A 15 18.24 -4.07 -3.68
CA LEU A 15 17.44 -4.43 -4.84
C LEU A 15 17.79 -5.82 -5.38
N THR A 16 19.08 -6.15 -5.43
CA THR A 16 19.55 -7.46 -5.85
C THR A 16 19.10 -8.56 -4.87
N GLU A 17 19.18 -8.30 -3.57
CA GLU A 17 18.72 -9.23 -2.53
C GLU A 17 17.20 -9.42 -2.59
N LEU A 18 16.44 -8.34 -2.79
CA LEU A 18 14.99 -8.40 -2.98
C LEU A 18 14.61 -9.23 -4.21
N LYS A 19 15.28 -9.01 -5.34
CA LYS A 19 15.07 -9.83 -6.55
C LYS A 19 15.44 -11.30 -6.35
N SER A 20 16.49 -11.58 -5.59
CA SER A 20 16.87 -12.95 -5.25
C SER A 20 15.86 -13.64 -4.35
N ALA A 21 15.26 -12.91 -3.41
CA ALA A 21 14.29 -13.45 -2.44
C ALA A 21 12.86 -13.58 -3.00
N PHE A 22 12.41 -12.60 -3.78
CA PHE A 22 11.02 -12.47 -4.23
C PHE A 22 10.84 -12.63 -5.75
N GLY A 23 11.93 -12.79 -6.50
CA GLY A 23 11.89 -13.05 -7.93
C GLY A 23 11.70 -11.81 -8.80
N PRO A 24 11.23 -12.01 -10.06
CA PRO A 24 11.15 -10.96 -11.07
C PRO A 24 10.06 -9.91 -10.79
N SER A 25 9.10 -10.19 -9.90
CA SER A 25 8.06 -9.23 -9.54
C SER A 25 8.60 -7.94 -8.91
N VAL A 26 9.82 -7.95 -8.38
CA VAL A 26 10.45 -6.77 -7.76
C VAL A 26 10.80 -5.73 -8.81
N CYS A 27 10.01 -4.65 -8.86
CA CYS A 27 10.09 -3.60 -9.85
C CYS A 27 10.47 -2.25 -9.20
N PRO A 28 11.68 -1.72 -9.42
CA PRO A 28 12.05 -0.42 -8.90
C PRO A 28 11.28 0.70 -9.63
N VAL A 29 10.64 1.59 -8.88
CA VAL A 29 9.87 2.74 -9.41
C VAL A 29 10.54 4.08 -9.10
N VAL A 30 11.27 4.18 -7.97
CA VAL A 30 12.14 5.32 -7.66
C VAL A 30 13.52 4.78 -7.31
N VAL A 31 14.54 5.25 -8.01
CA VAL A 31 15.91 4.78 -7.87
C VAL A 31 16.89 5.92 -7.61
N PRO A 32 17.95 5.72 -6.79
CA PRO A 32 18.95 6.75 -6.54
C PRO A 32 20.03 6.73 -7.62
N VAL A 33 20.53 7.90 -7.97
CA VAL A 33 21.81 8.08 -8.66
C VAL A 33 22.90 8.25 -7.62
N ILE A 34 23.91 7.41 -7.69
CA ILE A 34 25.03 7.43 -6.73
C ILE A 34 26.24 8.09 -7.37
N ALA A 35 26.74 9.15 -6.76
CA ALA A 35 27.99 9.80 -7.08
C ALA A 35 28.85 9.92 -5.80
N ASP A 36 30.14 9.63 -5.89
CA ASP A 36 31.07 9.72 -4.77
C ASP A 36 30.58 9.02 -3.50
N ARG A 37 29.94 7.85 -3.65
CA ARG A 37 29.34 7.02 -2.59
C ARG A 37 28.17 7.70 -1.84
N LYS A 38 27.59 8.74 -2.40
CA LYS A 38 26.43 9.42 -1.85
C LYS A 38 25.33 9.47 -2.89
N VAL A 39 24.11 9.62 -2.44
CA VAL A 39 23.00 9.90 -3.34
C VAL A 39 23.13 11.32 -3.87
N ASP A 40 23.21 11.46 -5.19
CA ASP A 40 23.23 12.76 -5.88
C ASP A 40 21.82 13.21 -6.27
N SER A 41 21.01 12.27 -6.75
CA SER A 41 19.67 12.54 -7.25
C SER A 41 18.83 11.28 -7.26
N TYR A 42 17.55 11.43 -7.52
CA TYR A 42 16.57 10.37 -7.59
C TYR A 42 15.89 10.37 -8.95
N ILE A 43 15.69 9.20 -9.54
CA ILE A 43 14.93 9.03 -10.79
C ILE A 43 13.58 8.39 -10.46
N ASN A 44 12.51 9.06 -10.86
CA ASN A 44 11.16 8.52 -10.86
C ASN A 44 10.90 7.90 -12.24
N LEU A 45 10.84 6.57 -12.30
CA LEU A 45 10.64 5.82 -13.55
C LEU A 45 9.19 5.87 -14.05
N ILE A 46 8.23 6.18 -13.19
CA ILE A 46 6.83 6.33 -13.58
C ILE A 46 6.63 7.64 -14.34
N GLU A 47 7.22 8.73 -13.84
CA GLU A 47 7.14 10.04 -14.47
C GLU A 47 8.19 10.25 -15.57
N MET A 48 9.23 9.41 -15.60
CA MET A 48 10.44 9.62 -16.42
C MET A 48 11.10 10.96 -16.13
N LYS A 49 11.28 11.27 -14.85
CA LYS A 49 11.87 12.52 -14.36
C LYS A 49 12.95 12.25 -13.31
N ALA A 50 13.86 13.19 -13.17
CA ALA A 50 14.91 13.14 -12.16
C ALA A 50 14.85 14.36 -11.25
N TYR A 51 15.18 14.14 -9.98
CA TYR A 51 15.06 15.13 -8.92
C TYR A 51 16.33 15.17 -8.06
N ARG A 52 16.79 16.38 -7.75
CA ARG A 52 17.84 16.62 -6.75
C ARG A 52 17.23 17.36 -5.57
N TYR A 53 17.64 16.99 -4.35
CA TYR A 53 17.15 17.60 -3.12
C TYR A 53 18.16 18.61 -2.57
N ASP A 54 17.65 19.69 -2.02
CA ASP A 54 18.45 20.64 -1.25
C ASP A 54 18.54 20.21 0.23
N LYS A 55 19.23 21.00 1.03
CA LYS A 55 19.44 20.71 2.46
C LYS A 55 18.17 20.73 3.31
N ASP A 56 17.13 21.34 2.80
CA ASP A 56 15.82 21.46 3.46
C ASP A 56 14.85 20.35 2.98
N GLY A 57 15.34 19.40 2.16
CA GLY A 57 14.55 18.30 1.59
C GLY A 57 13.60 18.74 0.48
N LYS A 58 13.87 19.87 -0.18
CA LYS A 58 13.05 20.35 -1.29
C LYS A 58 13.56 19.82 -2.62
N ALA A 59 12.68 19.14 -3.36
CA ALA A 59 12.99 18.61 -4.68
C ALA A 59 13.11 19.69 -5.74
N GLN A 60 14.10 19.55 -6.63
CA GLN A 60 14.26 20.31 -7.87
C GLN A 60 14.37 19.32 -9.02
N GLU A 61 13.52 19.49 -10.04
CA GLU A 61 13.60 18.70 -11.26
C GLU A 61 14.91 19.04 -12.00
N ILE A 62 15.63 18.00 -12.42
CA ILE A 62 16.88 18.10 -13.17
C ILE A 62 16.76 17.31 -14.48
N PRO A 63 17.62 17.56 -15.48
CA PRO A 63 17.69 16.70 -16.66
C PRO A 63 17.94 15.24 -16.27
N MET A 64 17.33 14.30 -17.01
CA MET A 64 17.53 12.88 -16.80
C MET A 64 19.01 12.52 -16.88
N PRO A 65 19.60 11.91 -15.84
CA PRO A 65 20.98 11.47 -15.87
C PRO A 65 21.19 10.35 -16.91
N THR A 66 22.32 10.43 -17.62
CA THR A 66 22.73 9.42 -18.61
C THR A 66 23.89 8.55 -18.14
N SER A 67 24.45 8.88 -16.96
CA SER A 67 25.57 8.16 -16.35
C SER A 67 25.14 6.85 -15.67
N GLU A 68 26.10 6.01 -15.31
CA GLU A 68 25.85 4.85 -14.48
C GLU A 68 25.33 5.27 -13.11
N VAL A 69 24.31 4.57 -12.61
CA VAL A 69 23.68 4.88 -11.32
C VAL A 69 24.39 4.21 -10.14
N SER A 70 25.29 3.27 -10.43
CA SER A 70 26.18 2.64 -9.45
C SER A 70 27.44 2.10 -10.14
N GLU A 71 28.60 2.56 -9.71
CA GLU A 71 29.90 2.13 -10.22
C GLU A 71 30.19 0.63 -9.95
N LYS A 72 29.66 0.08 -8.84
CA LYS A 72 29.94 -1.30 -8.42
C LYS A 72 29.11 -2.35 -9.15
N LEU A 73 27.89 -2.01 -9.56
CA LEU A 73 26.92 -2.97 -10.08
C LEU A 73 26.59 -2.74 -11.55
N SER A 74 27.24 -1.77 -12.19
CA SER A 74 27.06 -1.42 -13.62
C SER A 74 25.59 -1.18 -14.00
N TYR A 75 24.77 -0.70 -13.05
CA TYR A 75 23.41 -0.29 -13.33
C TYR A 75 23.41 1.02 -14.11
N ARG A 76 22.83 0.99 -15.28
CA ARG A 76 22.67 2.16 -16.15
C ARG A 76 21.21 2.62 -16.13
N VAL A 77 21.01 3.91 -16.32
CA VAL A 77 19.67 4.52 -16.37
C VAL A 77 18.83 3.90 -17.48
N ASP A 78 19.41 3.74 -18.67
CA ASP A 78 18.76 3.10 -19.82
C ASP A 78 18.33 1.65 -19.53
N GLY A 79 19.19 0.87 -18.89
CA GLY A 79 18.87 -0.51 -18.48
C GLY A 79 17.76 -0.58 -17.43
N LEU A 80 17.71 0.38 -16.51
CA LEU A 80 16.61 0.44 -15.53
C LEU A 80 15.28 0.83 -16.17
N ILE A 81 15.29 1.80 -17.09
CA ILE A 81 14.10 2.19 -17.86
C ILE A 81 13.60 1.02 -18.71
N GLN A 82 14.51 0.31 -19.37
CA GLN A 82 14.14 -0.86 -20.16
C GLN A 82 13.52 -1.95 -19.29
N ALA A 83 14.17 -2.35 -18.19
CA ALA A 83 13.65 -3.38 -17.29
C ALA A 83 12.30 -2.98 -16.65
N PHE A 84 12.12 -1.69 -16.34
CA PHE A 84 10.85 -1.16 -15.87
C PHE A 84 9.75 -1.26 -16.95
N SER A 85 10.08 -0.91 -18.19
CA SER A 85 9.15 -0.99 -19.32
C SER A 85 8.81 -2.45 -19.69
N GLU A 86 9.76 -3.37 -19.60
CA GLU A 86 9.52 -4.81 -19.78
C GLU A 86 8.53 -5.35 -18.74
N ALA A 87 8.71 -5.01 -17.47
CA ALA A 87 7.81 -5.43 -16.39
C ALA A 87 6.37 -4.93 -16.61
N ILE A 88 6.20 -3.73 -17.15
CA ILE A 88 4.90 -3.17 -17.51
C ILE A 88 4.31 -3.88 -18.73
N ALA A 89 5.12 -4.10 -19.76
CA ALA A 89 4.70 -4.79 -20.99
C ALA A 89 4.14 -6.19 -20.70
N GLU A 90 4.72 -6.92 -19.76
CA GLU A 90 4.26 -8.26 -19.37
C GLU A 90 2.88 -8.29 -18.71
N THR A 91 2.32 -7.14 -18.32
CA THR A 91 1.00 -7.09 -17.66
C THR A 91 -0.17 -7.09 -18.63
N ASP A 92 0.04 -6.74 -19.91
CA ASP A 92 -1.05 -6.57 -20.87
C ASP A 92 -0.57 -6.80 -22.31
N GLU A 93 -1.41 -7.45 -23.15
CA GLU A 93 -1.07 -7.75 -24.54
C GLU A 93 -0.86 -6.49 -25.40
N GLU A 94 -1.66 -5.43 -25.20
CA GLU A 94 -1.52 -4.18 -25.95
C GLU A 94 -0.22 -3.46 -25.57
N LEU A 95 0.13 -3.46 -24.27
CA LEU A 95 1.40 -2.92 -23.78
C LEU A 95 2.59 -3.74 -24.29
N PHE A 96 2.44 -5.06 -24.37
CA PHE A 96 3.46 -5.93 -24.91
C PHE A 96 3.75 -5.63 -26.40
N GLU A 97 2.72 -5.54 -27.24
CA GLU A 97 2.86 -5.18 -28.65
C GLU A 97 3.51 -3.81 -28.82
N LYS A 98 3.08 -2.83 -28.03
CA LYS A 98 3.61 -1.47 -28.03
C LYS A 98 5.10 -1.44 -27.67
N PHE A 99 5.52 -2.19 -26.66
CA PHE A 99 6.92 -2.30 -26.27
C PHE A 99 7.79 -2.87 -27.39
N PHE A 100 7.33 -3.94 -28.04
CA PHE A 100 8.07 -4.57 -29.15
C PHE A 100 8.07 -3.74 -30.44
N SER A 101 7.11 -2.85 -30.64
CA SER A 101 7.15 -1.87 -31.73
C SER A 101 8.14 -0.73 -31.51
N GLY A 102 8.71 -0.63 -30.30
CA GLY A 102 9.64 0.42 -29.92
C GLY A 102 8.97 1.75 -29.56
N GLU A 103 7.67 1.73 -29.27
CA GLU A 103 6.93 2.90 -28.84
C GLU A 103 7.07 3.11 -27.32
N GLU A 104 7.19 4.37 -26.90
CA GLU A 104 7.25 4.71 -25.48
C GLU A 104 5.88 4.67 -24.84
N PHE A 105 5.82 4.19 -23.59
CA PHE A 105 4.59 4.25 -22.79
C PHE A 105 4.31 5.66 -22.30
N THR A 106 3.06 6.07 -22.34
CA THR A 106 2.58 7.26 -21.64
C THR A 106 2.61 7.01 -20.12
N GLN A 107 2.59 8.08 -19.33
CA GLN A 107 2.53 7.95 -17.87
C GLN A 107 1.29 7.16 -17.43
N LYS A 108 0.15 7.37 -18.08
CA LYS A 108 -1.08 6.65 -17.78
C LYS A 108 -0.92 5.14 -18.03
N GLU A 109 -0.37 4.74 -19.15
CA GLU A 109 -0.13 3.32 -19.47
C GLU A 109 0.83 2.67 -18.46
N ARG A 110 1.86 3.40 -18.01
CA ARG A 110 2.75 2.92 -16.95
C ARG A 110 2.00 2.69 -15.63
N VAL A 111 1.15 3.62 -15.22
CA VAL A 111 0.34 3.51 -13.99
C VAL A 111 -0.66 2.36 -14.10
N ASP A 112 -1.40 2.29 -15.20
CA ASP A 112 -2.41 1.24 -15.42
C ASP A 112 -1.77 -0.16 -15.45
N GLY A 113 -0.61 -0.30 -16.10
CA GLY A 113 0.17 -1.54 -16.11
C GLY A 113 0.68 -1.94 -14.72
N ILE A 114 1.17 -0.98 -13.93
CA ILE A 114 1.59 -1.26 -12.55
C ILE A 114 0.37 -1.67 -11.70
N HIS A 115 -0.76 -0.99 -11.81
CA HIS A 115 -1.99 -1.37 -11.09
C HIS A 115 -2.41 -2.80 -11.39
N LYS A 116 -2.40 -3.18 -12.67
CA LYS A 116 -2.72 -4.55 -13.10
C LYS A 116 -1.71 -5.55 -12.53
N GLY A 117 -0.41 -5.27 -12.67
CA GLY A 117 0.65 -6.13 -12.15
C GLY A 117 0.62 -6.26 -10.62
N MET A 118 0.29 -5.20 -9.88
CA MET A 118 0.11 -5.25 -8.42
C MET A 118 -1.09 -6.13 -8.03
N ARG A 119 -2.20 -6.01 -8.74
CA ARG A 119 -3.40 -6.82 -8.52
C ARG A 119 -3.13 -8.30 -8.77
N ASP A 120 -2.41 -8.60 -9.83
CA ASP A 120 -2.11 -9.97 -10.26
C ASP A 120 -0.88 -10.55 -9.51
N GLY A 121 -0.19 -9.74 -8.70
CA GLY A 121 1.01 -10.13 -7.95
C GLY A 121 2.27 -10.25 -8.82
N THR A 122 2.25 -9.78 -10.06
CA THR A 122 3.38 -9.81 -11.00
C THR A 122 4.31 -8.61 -10.84
N ILE A 123 3.83 -7.50 -10.25
CA ILE A 123 4.64 -6.31 -9.95
C ILE A 123 4.56 -5.97 -8.46
N THR A 124 5.73 -5.81 -7.83
CA THR A 124 5.90 -5.27 -6.48
C THR A 124 6.77 -4.01 -6.58
N PRO A 125 6.18 -2.80 -6.48
CA PRO A 125 6.90 -1.55 -6.61
C PRO A 125 7.93 -1.37 -5.50
N VAL A 126 9.13 -0.92 -5.84
CA VAL A 126 10.20 -0.59 -4.89
C VAL A 126 10.63 0.85 -5.07
N ALA A 127 10.41 1.65 -4.04
CA ALA A 127 10.90 3.03 -3.94
C ALA A 127 12.06 3.14 -2.93
N CYS A 128 12.79 4.24 -3.01
CA CYS A 128 13.89 4.53 -2.11
C CYS A 128 13.78 5.95 -1.51
N VAL A 129 14.15 6.09 -0.24
CA VAL A 129 14.04 7.36 0.50
C VAL A 129 15.14 7.51 1.56
N SER A 130 15.43 8.75 1.94
CA SER A 130 16.05 9.09 3.21
C SER A 130 15.08 9.93 4.05
N ALA A 131 14.50 9.32 5.08
CA ALA A 131 13.55 10.00 5.94
C ALA A 131 14.22 11.06 6.82
N GLN A 132 15.50 10.88 7.16
CA GLN A 132 16.26 11.84 7.97
C GLN A 132 16.59 13.11 7.18
N MET A 133 16.93 12.96 5.91
CA MET A 133 17.24 14.08 5.00
C MET A 133 16.01 14.60 4.27
N LEU A 134 14.86 13.96 4.46
CA LEU A 134 13.59 14.20 3.73
C LEU A 134 13.69 14.02 2.20
N GLU A 135 14.70 13.29 1.73
CA GLU A 135 14.91 13.05 0.31
C GLU A 135 14.08 11.87 -0.18
N GLY A 136 13.35 12.05 -1.27
CA GLY A 136 12.48 11.04 -1.89
C GLY A 136 11.18 10.75 -1.12
N VAL A 137 10.94 11.40 0.03
CA VAL A 137 9.72 11.18 0.82
C VAL A 137 8.48 11.71 0.11
N ASP A 138 8.59 12.85 -0.53
CA ASP A 138 7.55 13.45 -1.36
C ASP A 138 7.22 12.55 -2.57
N LEU A 139 8.26 12.00 -3.23
CA LEU A 139 8.07 11.02 -4.31
C LEU A 139 7.38 9.77 -3.81
N LEU A 140 7.78 9.22 -2.66
CA LEU A 140 7.12 8.06 -2.07
C LEU A 140 5.64 8.33 -1.78
N CYS A 141 5.30 9.48 -1.17
CA CYS A 141 3.92 9.86 -0.91
C CYS A 141 3.11 9.96 -2.21
N LYS A 142 3.69 10.57 -3.24
CA LYS A 142 3.08 10.70 -4.56
C LYS A 142 2.86 9.34 -5.23
N GLU A 143 3.86 8.44 -5.15
CA GLU A 143 3.73 7.09 -5.68
C GLU A 143 2.69 6.27 -4.90
N MET A 144 2.58 6.45 -3.59
CA MET A 144 1.51 5.79 -2.81
C MET A 144 0.12 6.28 -3.25
N GLU A 145 -0.06 7.59 -3.44
CA GLU A 145 -1.32 8.15 -3.94
C GLU A 145 -1.65 7.66 -5.36
N LEU A 146 -0.64 7.52 -6.20
CA LEU A 146 -0.80 7.13 -7.60
C LEU A 146 -0.99 5.63 -7.81
N LEU A 147 -0.29 4.79 -7.04
CA LEU A 147 -0.20 3.35 -7.27
C LEU A 147 -1.07 2.50 -6.35
N VAL A 148 -1.38 2.98 -5.14
CA VAL A 148 -2.23 2.21 -4.24
C VAL A 148 -3.68 2.32 -4.72
N PRO A 149 -4.31 1.20 -5.13
CA PRO A 149 -5.70 1.24 -5.58
C PRO A 149 -6.62 1.66 -4.45
N GLU A 150 -7.71 2.32 -4.78
CA GLU A 150 -8.79 2.57 -3.85
C GLU A 150 -9.31 1.24 -3.27
N ALA A 151 -9.84 1.30 -2.04
CA ALA A 151 -10.50 0.13 -1.46
C ALA A 151 -11.67 -0.27 -2.36
N SER A 152 -11.79 -1.57 -2.63
CA SER A 152 -12.90 -2.07 -3.44
C SER A 152 -14.24 -1.74 -2.76
N ASP A 153 -15.16 -1.16 -3.51
CA ASP A 153 -16.53 -0.92 -3.06
C ASP A 153 -17.31 -2.23 -2.90
N GLU A 154 -16.83 -3.31 -3.53
CA GLU A 154 -17.44 -4.64 -3.52
C GLU A 154 -16.56 -5.63 -2.75
N ILE A 155 -17.13 -6.28 -1.76
CA ILE A 155 -16.45 -7.29 -0.95
C ILE A 155 -17.25 -8.59 -1.02
N ALA A 156 -16.62 -9.65 -1.55
CA ALA A 156 -17.22 -10.97 -1.57
C ALA A 156 -17.33 -11.54 -0.15
N ALA A 157 -18.51 -12.04 0.21
CA ALA A 157 -18.81 -12.67 1.48
C ALA A 157 -19.66 -13.93 1.27
N LEU A 158 -19.80 -14.76 2.29
CA LEU A 158 -20.72 -15.88 2.29
C LEU A 158 -21.86 -15.60 3.26
N ASN A 159 -23.10 -15.85 2.83
CA ASN A 159 -24.26 -15.80 3.71
C ASN A 159 -24.35 -17.06 4.58
N GLN A 160 -25.35 -17.15 5.45
CA GLN A 160 -25.55 -18.28 6.36
C GLN A 160 -25.78 -19.61 5.63
N ASN A 161 -26.19 -19.59 4.38
CA ASN A 161 -26.42 -20.77 3.54
C ASN A 161 -25.15 -21.22 2.78
N GLY A 162 -24.04 -20.45 2.88
CA GLY A 162 -22.82 -20.67 2.15
C GLY A 162 -22.87 -20.16 0.69
N GLU A 163 -23.83 -19.31 0.36
CA GLU A 163 -23.94 -18.69 -0.95
C GLU A 163 -23.10 -17.40 -1.00
N GLU A 164 -22.48 -17.15 -2.13
CA GLU A 164 -21.71 -15.92 -2.35
C GLU A 164 -22.66 -14.71 -2.42
N VAL A 165 -22.35 -13.69 -1.66
CA VAL A 165 -23.01 -12.39 -1.66
C VAL A 165 -21.98 -11.29 -1.80
N VAL A 166 -22.34 -10.20 -2.41
CA VAL A 166 -21.52 -9.01 -2.54
C VAL A 166 -22.01 -7.99 -1.52
N LEU A 167 -21.10 -7.54 -0.65
CA LEU A 167 -21.32 -6.42 0.26
C LEU A 167 -20.74 -5.17 -0.38
N HIS A 168 -21.51 -4.09 -0.35
CA HIS A 168 -21.03 -2.80 -0.80
C HIS A 168 -20.52 -1.96 0.37
N GLN A 169 -19.43 -1.25 0.17
CA GLN A 169 -18.90 -0.32 1.17
C GLN A 169 -19.75 0.96 1.20
N SER A 170 -20.99 0.82 1.65
CA SER A 170 -21.98 1.89 1.77
C SER A 170 -22.53 2.00 3.19
N PRO A 171 -22.69 3.21 3.75
CA PRO A 171 -23.29 3.41 5.07
C PRO A 171 -24.79 3.04 5.14
N GLU A 172 -25.46 2.85 4.00
CA GLU A 172 -26.89 2.52 3.90
C GLU A 172 -27.16 1.00 3.92
N GLU A 173 -26.11 0.20 3.73
CA GLU A 173 -26.18 -1.26 3.75
C GLU A 173 -26.35 -1.80 5.19
N PRO A 174 -26.78 -3.06 5.36
CA PRO A 174 -26.73 -3.74 6.66
C PRO A 174 -25.33 -3.71 7.27
N VAL A 175 -25.25 -3.61 8.59
CA VAL A 175 -23.96 -3.51 9.30
C VAL A 175 -23.22 -4.83 9.24
N CYS A 176 -22.03 -4.77 8.69
CA CYS A 176 -21.06 -5.87 8.74
C CYS A 176 -19.70 -5.34 9.19
N VAL A 177 -19.09 -5.95 10.20
CA VAL A 177 -17.77 -5.57 10.69
C VAL A 177 -16.89 -6.81 10.84
N GLN A 178 -15.60 -6.65 10.56
CA GLN A 178 -14.60 -7.70 10.69
C GLN A 178 -13.58 -7.33 11.76
N VAL A 179 -13.33 -8.24 12.69
CA VAL A 179 -12.28 -8.13 13.72
C VAL A 179 -10.96 -8.50 13.06
N TYR A 180 -10.10 -7.52 12.74
CA TYR A 180 -8.82 -7.77 12.08
C TYR A 180 -7.65 -7.92 13.06
N GLN A 181 -7.79 -7.40 14.29
CA GLN A 181 -6.74 -7.50 15.30
C GLN A 181 -7.31 -7.45 16.72
N THR A 182 -6.68 -8.18 17.64
CA THR A 182 -6.99 -8.11 19.06
C THR A 182 -5.71 -7.79 19.83
N LEU A 183 -5.78 -6.78 20.68
CA LEU A 183 -4.69 -6.35 21.55
C LEU A 183 -5.06 -6.57 23.01
N ALA A 184 -4.09 -6.96 23.82
CA ALA A 184 -4.22 -6.97 25.28
C ALA A 184 -3.70 -5.62 25.80
N ASP A 185 -4.62 -4.80 26.26
CA ASP A 185 -4.28 -3.50 26.88
C ASP A 185 -4.27 -3.66 28.41
N PRO A 186 -3.20 -3.18 29.11
CA PRO A 186 -3.09 -3.34 30.56
C PRO A 186 -4.22 -2.68 31.38
N TYR A 187 -4.88 -1.66 30.82
CA TYR A 187 -5.89 -0.85 31.53
C TYR A 187 -7.33 -1.25 31.17
N VAL A 188 -7.58 -1.50 29.89
CA VAL A 188 -8.93 -1.80 29.39
C VAL A 188 -9.17 -3.29 29.08
N GLY A 189 -8.13 -4.10 29.20
CA GLY A 189 -8.17 -5.53 28.89
C GLY A 189 -8.14 -5.82 27.40
N LYS A 190 -9.03 -6.70 26.92
CA LYS A 190 -9.12 -7.04 25.50
C LYS A 190 -9.67 -5.87 24.70
N LEU A 191 -8.89 -5.39 23.73
CA LEU A 191 -9.25 -4.37 22.77
C LEU A 191 -9.33 -5.03 21.38
N SER A 192 -10.52 -5.08 20.81
CA SER A 192 -10.75 -5.64 19.48
C SER A 192 -10.83 -4.53 18.45
N MET A 193 -9.93 -4.58 17.46
CA MET A 193 -9.87 -3.63 16.35
C MET A 193 -10.66 -4.20 15.18
N MET A 194 -11.58 -3.42 14.63
CA MET A 194 -12.53 -3.83 13.61
C MET A 194 -12.52 -2.87 12.43
N ARG A 195 -12.74 -3.40 11.25
CA ARG A 195 -13.10 -2.64 10.06
C ARG A 195 -14.61 -2.73 9.86
N VAL A 196 -15.25 -1.59 9.66
CA VAL A 196 -16.63 -1.55 9.21
C VAL A 196 -16.62 -1.83 7.71
N ILE A 197 -17.17 -2.99 7.32
CA ILE A 197 -17.20 -3.46 5.93
C ILE A 197 -18.35 -2.76 5.19
N SER A 198 -19.55 -2.78 5.80
CA SER A 198 -20.75 -2.15 5.28
C SER A 198 -21.60 -1.58 6.39
N GLY A 199 -22.51 -0.69 6.04
CA GLY A 199 -23.45 -0.08 6.95
C GLY A 199 -22.89 1.02 7.84
N THR A 200 -23.71 1.45 8.78
CA THR A 200 -23.38 2.45 9.79
C THR A 200 -23.42 1.84 11.19
N LEU A 201 -22.24 1.60 11.77
CA LEU A 201 -22.10 1.04 13.11
C LEU A 201 -22.32 2.13 14.17
N LYS A 202 -23.23 1.90 15.10
CA LYS A 202 -23.53 2.80 16.22
C LYS A 202 -23.03 2.23 17.55
N ALA A 203 -22.55 3.09 18.44
CA ALA A 203 -22.26 2.70 19.82
C ALA A 203 -23.51 2.13 20.50
N GLY A 204 -23.36 1.02 21.22
CA GLY A 204 -24.47 0.29 21.81
C GLY A 204 -25.16 -0.73 20.91
N ALA A 205 -24.75 -0.85 19.63
CA ALA A 205 -25.29 -1.86 18.71
C ALA A 205 -25.06 -3.29 19.23
N GLU A 206 -25.99 -4.17 18.91
CA GLU A 206 -25.89 -5.61 19.14
C GLU A 206 -25.76 -6.30 17.78
N LEU A 207 -24.65 -6.99 17.58
CA LEU A 207 -24.36 -7.71 16.34
C LEU A 207 -24.19 -9.20 16.64
N VAL A 208 -24.44 -10.02 15.65
CA VAL A 208 -24.28 -11.48 15.74
C VAL A 208 -22.94 -11.89 15.14
N ASN A 209 -22.17 -12.67 15.88
CA ASN A 209 -20.95 -13.29 15.35
C ASN A 209 -21.35 -14.40 14.37
N SER A 210 -21.02 -14.22 13.10
CA SER A 210 -21.41 -15.12 12.00
C SER A 210 -20.90 -16.55 12.18
N LYS A 211 -19.79 -16.74 12.91
CA LYS A 211 -19.16 -18.03 13.14
C LYS A 211 -19.77 -18.79 14.33
N THR A 212 -20.10 -18.09 15.41
CA THR A 212 -20.54 -18.70 16.67
C THR A 212 -22.04 -18.57 16.92
N GLY A 213 -22.73 -17.65 16.23
CA GLY A 213 -24.13 -17.30 16.50
C GLY A 213 -24.31 -16.48 17.79
N ALA A 214 -23.24 -16.12 18.47
CA ALA A 214 -23.31 -15.34 19.71
C ALA A 214 -23.56 -13.87 19.43
N THR A 215 -24.43 -13.26 20.24
CA THR A 215 -24.68 -11.81 20.18
C THR A 215 -23.59 -11.06 20.95
N GLU A 216 -22.99 -10.09 20.33
CA GLU A 216 -21.97 -9.19 20.87
C GLU A 216 -22.53 -7.79 21.01
N LYS A 217 -22.36 -7.17 22.17
CA LYS A 217 -22.77 -5.78 22.42
C LYS A 217 -21.60 -4.84 22.36
N LEU A 218 -21.62 -3.90 21.42
CA LEU A 218 -20.57 -2.92 21.15
C LEU A 218 -20.84 -1.63 21.92
N ASN A 219 -20.52 -1.63 23.22
CA ASN A 219 -20.92 -0.54 24.11
C ASN A 219 -20.34 0.84 23.73
N LYS A 220 -19.05 0.89 23.42
CA LYS A 220 -18.35 2.12 23.06
C LYS A 220 -17.44 1.84 21.86
N LEU A 221 -17.39 2.81 20.96
CA LEU A 221 -16.52 2.79 19.79
C LEU A 221 -15.40 3.82 19.96
N PHE A 222 -14.19 3.48 19.53
CA PHE A 222 -13.03 4.37 19.59
C PHE A 222 -12.30 4.40 18.26
N PHE A 223 -11.98 5.59 17.77
CA PHE A 223 -10.93 5.76 16.77
C PHE A 223 -9.56 5.75 17.46
N LEU A 224 -8.61 5.00 16.88
CA LEU A 224 -7.26 4.90 17.41
C LEU A 224 -6.26 5.64 16.53
N CYS A 225 -5.42 6.45 17.15
CA CYS A 225 -4.25 7.04 16.51
C CYS A 225 -3.04 6.85 17.42
N GLY A 226 -2.27 5.79 17.17
CA GLY A 226 -1.23 5.33 18.07
C GLY A 226 -1.82 4.96 19.46
N LYS A 227 -1.39 5.65 20.51
CA LYS A 227 -1.91 5.44 21.89
C LYS A 227 -3.15 6.28 22.21
N LYS A 228 -3.51 7.23 21.33
CA LYS A 228 -4.65 8.12 21.57
C LYS A 228 -5.93 7.39 21.15
N GLN A 229 -6.89 7.36 22.09
CA GLN A 229 -8.24 6.83 21.87
C GLN A 229 -9.23 7.99 21.84
N THR A 230 -10.03 8.09 20.79
CA THR A 230 -11.08 9.12 20.67
C THR A 230 -12.42 8.41 20.59
N GLU A 231 -13.28 8.58 21.58
CA GLU A 231 -14.62 7.97 21.61
C GLU A 231 -15.48 8.56 20.48
N THR A 232 -16.22 7.71 19.79
CA THR A 232 -17.19 8.09 18.77
C THR A 232 -18.52 7.40 19.01
N ALA A 233 -19.61 8.05 18.61
CA ALA A 233 -20.94 7.45 18.66
C ALA A 233 -21.27 6.62 17.41
N VAL A 234 -20.56 6.88 16.29
CA VAL A 234 -20.85 6.31 14.97
C VAL A 234 -19.54 6.03 14.24
N ALA A 235 -19.54 4.97 13.45
CA ALA A 235 -18.52 4.66 12.45
C ALA A 235 -19.20 4.16 11.18
N GLU A 236 -18.71 4.57 10.03
CA GLU A 236 -19.29 4.25 8.73
C GLU A 236 -18.46 3.22 7.98
N ALA A 237 -19.04 2.66 6.93
CA ALA A 237 -18.36 1.71 6.05
C ALA A 237 -16.99 2.26 5.60
N GLY A 238 -15.94 1.46 5.79
CA GLY A 238 -14.54 1.85 5.55
C GLY A 238 -13.76 2.25 6.80
N ASP A 239 -14.44 2.67 7.88
CA ASP A 239 -13.80 3.09 9.12
C ASP A 239 -13.12 1.94 9.87
N LEU A 240 -12.04 2.27 10.56
CA LEU A 240 -11.35 1.40 11.50
C LEU A 240 -11.64 1.84 12.93
N VAL A 241 -12.29 1.01 13.72
CA VAL A 241 -12.66 1.29 15.10
C VAL A 241 -12.19 0.21 16.06
N ALA A 242 -12.09 0.57 17.33
CA ALA A 242 -11.79 -0.36 18.40
C ALA A 242 -12.94 -0.44 19.40
N VAL A 243 -13.16 -1.63 19.94
CA VAL A 243 -14.15 -1.92 20.95
C VAL A 243 -13.52 -2.74 22.08
N THR A 244 -13.90 -2.44 23.30
CA THR A 244 -13.44 -3.19 24.48
C THR A 244 -14.41 -4.30 24.88
N LYS A 245 -13.88 -5.36 25.50
CA LYS A 245 -14.68 -6.42 26.13
C LYS A 245 -15.54 -7.25 25.17
N LEU A 246 -15.12 -7.41 23.90
CA LEU A 246 -15.75 -8.37 23.01
C LEU A 246 -15.24 -9.80 23.26
N SER A 247 -16.13 -10.79 23.09
CA SER A 247 -15.75 -12.21 23.09
C SER A 247 -15.18 -12.63 21.73
N ALA A 248 -15.59 -11.96 20.65
CA ALA A 248 -15.12 -12.21 19.29
C ALA A 248 -13.59 -12.19 19.19
N ASN A 249 -13.05 -13.06 18.33
CA ASN A 249 -11.62 -13.20 18.10
C ASN A 249 -11.21 -12.56 16.77
N THR A 250 -9.91 -12.40 16.59
CA THR A 250 -9.35 -11.96 15.30
C THR A 250 -9.78 -12.94 14.20
N GLY A 251 -10.27 -12.37 13.08
CA GLY A 251 -10.83 -13.12 11.97
C GLY A 251 -12.35 -13.34 12.03
N ASP A 252 -13.00 -13.06 13.18
CA ASP A 252 -14.46 -13.17 13.27
C ASP A 252 -15.14 -11.98 12.59
N THR A 253 -16.31 -12.24 12.01
CA THR A 253 -17.20 -11.24 11.42
C THR A 253 -18.44 -11.08 12.28
N LEU A 254 -18.82 -9.85 12.56
CA LEU A 254 -20.05 -9.52 13.27
C LEU A 254 -20.98 -8.79 12.31
N CYS A 255 -22.24 -9.18 12.26
CA CYS A 255 -23.22 -8.60 11.36
C CYS A 255 -24.56 -8.38 12.03
N ASP A 256 -25.39 -7.56 11.39
CA ASP A 256 -26.77 -7.36 11.77
C ASP A 256 -27.52 -8.71 11.67
N SER A 257 -28.49 -8.91 12.55
CA SER A 257 -29.24 -10.18 12.62
C SER A 257 -30.34 -10.32 11.54
N SER A 258 -30.43 -9.32 10.67
CA SER A 258 -31.43 -9.29 9.59
C SER A 258 -30.93 -9.90 8.30
#